data_319cd393b370823e43e9feedbefb89e7
#
_entry.id   319cd393b370823e43e9feedbefb89e7
#
_cell.length_a   1.000
_cell.length_b   1.000
_cell.length_c   1.000
_cell.angle_alpha   90.00
_cell.angle_beta   90.00
_cell.angle_gamma   90.00
#
_symmetry.space_group_name_H-M   'P 1'
#
loop_
_entity.id
_entity.type
_entity.pdbx_description
1 polymer ?
#
loop_
_entity_poly.entity_id
_entity_poly.type
_entity_poly.pdbx_seq_one_letter_code
_entity_poly.pdbx_strand_id
1 'polypeptide(L)'
;MKSINYDVDLCVVGGGMAGLCCAVAASRHGIKTVLVQDRPVLGGNASSEIRMWTCGAHGTDNRETGIAEEIQLENFYQNPGHKYPIWDSVLYETAMKEPNLKLLLNSSCLDAEMDGNKIKSIKAWQSNAETFHIVSAKYFTDCSGDSILAPLTGAEYMYGREAKSDFDETIPPDFSDKKTMGMSCLFQVRETDHKVEYVPPKWAYKYETDDDIPYREHDLSTNFWWIELGGEWDCIHDTDKCRDELLKICYGVWDHVKNYGDHGADNWELEWIGFLPGKRESRRYVGKYVVTQNDVESEGRFDDIIAYAGWSMDDHFPEGFYYRDGYPTIFHPAPQPWGIPYRALISKNIENLAFAGRNISVTHAALSSSRVMLTCAILGQAIGTAIAKAVNEGCSLDDVNIKELQQELMNDDCYIPWHKREIPKLTKDAKCTSDIVRNGIERGEDNLWLGGEGDTVEYEFSSPTDIHKIRLVFDSNLNRDYHNMPCNIKLHEDKFSLPSTLIKEYRIEGYGENGEMKTISVNDNHHRFVLHDVDWRINKIKFIPISTHGDEKFRLFNFEVM
;
A
#
# COMPACT_ATOMS: atom_id res chain seq x y z
N MET A 1 -33.19 13.32 -8.75
CA MET A 1 -32.03 12.63 -8.18
C MET A 1 -32.34 11.15 -8.12
N LYS A 2 -31.42 10.30 -8.55
CA LYS A 2 -31.56 8.84 -8.56
C LYS A 2 -31.01 8.26 -7.25
N SER A 3 -31.58 7.15 -6.78
CA SER A 3 -30.98 6.35 -5.70
C SER A 3 -30.77 4.91 -6.16
N ILE A 4 -29.62 4.36 -5.81
CA ILE A 4 -29.25 2.97 -6.10
C ILE A 4 -28.87 2.33 -4.77
N ASN A 5 -29.47 1.17 -4.49
CA ASN A 5 -29.20 0.41 -3.27
C ASN A 5 -28.30 -0.79 -3.61
N TYR A 6 -27.39 -1.09 -2.69
CA TYR A 6 -26.49 -2.25 -2.72
C TYR A 6 -26.66 -3.02 -1.42
N ASP A 7 -26.65 -4.34 -1.51
CA ASP A 7 -26.63 -5.26 -0.37
C ASP A 7 -25.47 -6.21 -0.55
N VAL A 8 -24.44 -6.04 0.29
CA VAL A 8 -23.13 -6.69 0.13
C VAL A 8 -22.59 -7.21 1.47
N ASP A 9 -21.50 -7.92 1.44
CA ASP A 9 -20.84 -8.41 2.64
C ASP A 9 -19.92 -7.35 3.25
N LEU A 10 -19.20 -6.60 2.39
CA LEU A 10 -18.26 -5.57 2.79
C LEU A 10 -18.48 -4.27 2.02
N CYS A 11 -18.49 -3.14 2.74
CA CYS A 11 -18.38 -1.80 2.19
C CYS A 11 -17.04 -1.18 2.63
N VAL A 12 -16.17 -0.86 1.65
CA VAL A 12 -14.90 -0.16 1.87
C VAL A 12 -15.09 1.31 1.50
N VAL A 13 -14.77 2.23 2.40
CA VAL A 13 -14.85 3.68 2.19
C VAL A 13 -13.44 4.26 2.10
N GLY A 14 -13.11 4.80 0.92
CA GLY A 14 -11.78 5.31 0.56
C GLY A 14 -11.00 4.35 -0.33
N GLY A 15 -10.64 4.80 -1.53
CA GLY A 15 -9.94 4.04 -2.57
C GLY A 15 -8.45 4.38 -2.70
N GLY A 16 -7.79 4.75 -1.58
CA GLY A 16 -6.33 4.80 -1.49
C GLY A 16 -5.71 3.41 -1.59
N MET A 17 -4.39 3.29 -1.48
CA MET A 17 -3.69 2.00 -1.55
C MET A 17 -4.26 0.97 -0.55
N ALA A 18 -4.58 1.40 0.68
CA ALA A 18 -5.21 0.55 1.68
C ALA A 18 -6.58 0.02 1.25
N GLY A 19 -7.48 0.92 0.81
CA GLY A 19 -8.84 0.52 0.43
C GLY A 19 -8.90 -0.31 -0.84
N LEU A 20 -8.03 -0.03 -1.81
CA LEU A 20 -7.88 -0.85 -3.01
C LEU A 20 -7.47 -2.28 -2.64
N CYS A 21 -6.38 -2.44 -1.86
CA CYS A 21 -5.92 -3.77 -1.45
C CYS A 21 -6.93 -4.50 -0.56
N CYS A 22 -7.65 -3.77 0.30
CA CYS A 22 -8.74 -4.34 1.12
C CYS A 22 -9.87 -4.91 0.26
N ALA A 23 -10.36 -4.10 -0.68
CA ALA A 23 -11.47 -4.50 -1.54
C ALA A 23 -11.11 -5.67 -2.47
N VAL A 24 -9.89 -5.65 -3.02
CA VAL A 24 -9.36 -6.73 -3.87
C VAL A 24 -9.20 -8.03 -3.07
N ALA A 25 -8.58 -7.98 -1.90
CA ALA A 25 -8.42 -9.16 -1.04
C ALA A 25 -9.77 -9.78 -0.67
N ALA A 26 -10.71 -8.98 -0.21
CA ALA A 26 -12.05 -9.42 0.14
C ALA A 26 -12.78 -10.08 -1.06
N SER A 27 -12.69 -9.47 -2.25
CA SER A 27 -13.27 -10.00 -3.47
C SER A 27 -12.66 -11.36 -3.87
N ARG A 28 -11.32 -11.50 -3.79
CA ARG A 28 -10.60 -12.76 -4.09
C ARG A 28 -10.96 -13.89 -3.13
N HIS A 29 -11.26 -13.56 -1.88
CA HIS A 29 -11.78 -14.50 -0.88
C HIS A 29 -13.30 -14.75 -1.00
N GLY A 30 -13.93 -14.30 -2.10
CA GLY A 30 -15.28 -14.70 -2.52
C GLY A 30 -16.44 -13.88 -1.97
N ILE A 31 -16.21 -12.82 -1.19
CA ILE A 31 -17.28 -12.00 -0.63
C ILE A 31 -17.63 -10.80 -1.52
N LYS A 32 -18.92 -10.44 -1.53
CA LYS A 32 -19.43 -9.28 -2.28
C LYS A 32 -18.98 -7.99 -1.64
N THR A 33 -18.25 -7.17 -2.40
CA THR A 33 -17.61 -5.96 -1.90
C THR A 33 -18.02 -4.74 -2.72
N VAL A 34 -18.25 -3.61 -2.05
CA VAL A 34 -18.34 -2.28 -2.67
C VAL A 34 -17.18 -1.43 -2.19
N LEU A 35 -16.46 -0.80 -3.12
CA LEU A 35 -15.45 0.21 -2.84
C LEU A 35 -15.98 1.59 -3.24
N VAL A 36 -16.10 2.50 -2.26
CA VAL A 36 -16.57 3.88 -2.44
C VAL A 36 -15.37 4.82 -2.39
N GLN A 37 -15.15 5.57 -3.47
CA GLN A 37 -14.06 6.54 -3.61
C GLN A 37 -14.62 7.91 -3.99
N ASP A 38 -14.23 8.94 -3.24
CA ASP A 38 -14.69 10.32 -3.43
C ASP A 38 -14.09 11.03 -4.65
N ARG A 39 -12.99 10.47 -5.21
CA ARG A 39 -12.25 11.03 -6.35
C ARG A 39 -12.38 10.16 -7.61
N PRO A 40 -12.00 10.71 -8.79
CA PRO A 40 -12.09 9.99 -10.06
C PRO A 40 -11.06 8.87 -10.22
N VAL A 41 -9.99 8.85 -9.42
CA VAL A 41 -8.91 7.88 -9.49
C VAL A 41 -8.68 7.18 -8.15
N LEU A 42 -8.10 5.99 -8.21
CA LEU A 42 -7.65 5.21 -7.06
C LEU A 42 -6.21 5.59 -6.66
N GLY A 43 -5.74 5.05 -5.53
CA GLY A 43 -4.36 5.19 -5.07
C GLY A 43 -4.14 6.25 -3.98
N GLY A 44 -5.08 7.17 -3.75
CA GLY A 44 -4.96 8.21 -2.72
C GLY A 44 -3.76 9.12 -2.99
N ASN A 45 -2.81 9.21 -2.04
CA ASN A 45 -1.61 10.03 -2.20
C ASN A 45 -0.68 9.55 -3.33
N ALA A 46 -0.77 8.27 -3.75
CA ALA A 46 -0.03 7.74 -4.89
C ALA A 46 -0.65 8.06 -6.25
N SER A 47 -1.90 8.53 -6.29
CA SER A 47 -2.62 8.84 -7.54
C SER A 47 -1.98 9.97 -8.34
N SER A 48 -2.37 10.13 -9.61
CA SER A 48 -1.95 11.25 -10.46
C SER A 48 -2.33 12.63 -9.91
N GLU A 49 -3.28 12.70 -8.96
CA GLU A 49 -3.73 13.95 -8.37
C GLU A 49 -2.76 14.52 -7.33
N ILE A 50 -1.94 13.65 -6.68
CA ILE A 50 -1.02 14.04 -5.60
C ILE A 50 0.43 13.68 -5.94
N ARG A 51 0.65 12.53 -6.60
CA ARG A 51 1.94 12.06 -7.13
C ARG A 51 3.03 11.84 -6.08
N MET A 52 2.67 11.38 -4.88
CA MET A 52 3.66 10.90 -3.92
C MET A 52 4.01 9.45 -4.24
N TRP A 53 5.30 9.10 -4.25
CA TRP A 53 5.73 7.72 -4.45
C TRP A 53 5.27 6.79 -3.31
N THR A 54 5.13 5.50 -3.61
CA THR A 54 4.73 4.50 -2.64
C THR A 54 5.91 4.07 -1.78
N CYS A 55 6.17 4.79 -0.68
CA CYS A 55 7.14 4.36 0.32
C CYS A 55 6.62 3.15 1.11
N GLY A 56 7.57 2.35 1.63
CA GLY A 56 7.32 1.16 2.43
C GLY A 56 8.40 0.92 3.49
N ALA A 57 8.47 -0.30 4.01
CA ALA A 57 9.44 -0.70 5.00
C ALA A 57 10.86 -0.66 4.46
N HIS A 58 11.79 -0.17 5.29
CA HIS A 58 13.22 -0.25 5.08
C HIS A 58 13.80 -1.58 5.58
N GLY A 59 15.07 -1.81 5.29
CA GLY A 59 15.81 -3.01 5.70
C GLY A 59 15.83 -4.10 4.64
N THR A 60 16.76 -5.03 4.81
CA THR A 60 16.98 -6.12 3.85
C THR A 60 15.78 -7.04 3.79
N ASP A 61 15.31 -7.34 2.60
CA ASP A 61 14.17 -8.22 2.29
C ASP A 61 12.84 -7.78 2.91
N ASN A 62 12.68 -6.53 3.33
CA ASN A 62 11.48 -6.04 4.03
C ASN A 62 10.42 -5.41 3.13
N ARG A 63 10.66 -5.29 1.82
CA ARG A 63 9.64 -4.76 0.90
C ARG A 63 8.32 -5.53 1.02
N GLU A 64 7.23 -4.78 1.02
CA GLU A 64 5.88 -5.31 1.10
C GLU A 64 5.55 -6.18 -0.13
N THR A 65 4.97 -7.36 0.10
CA THR A 65 4.53 -8.33 -0.92
C THR A 65 3.00 -8.43 -0.98
N GLY A 66 2.46 -9.48 -1.60
CA GLY A 66 1.03 -9.62 -1.83
C GLY A 66 0.51 -8.69 -2.92
N ILE A 67 -0.71 -8.17 -2.76
CA ILE A 67 -1.35 -7.28 -3.75
C ILE A 67 -0.53 -6.00 -3.98
N ALA A 68 0.15 -5.50 -2.96
CA ALA A 68 1.02 -4.33 -3.07
C ALA A 68 2.14 -4.54 -4.10
N GLU A 69 2.80 -5.69 -4.07
CA GLU A 69 3.86 -6.04 -5.02
C GLU A 69 3.28 -6.38 -6.41
N GLU A 70 2.14 -7.05 -6.47
CA GLU A 70 1.43 -7.32 -7.73
C GLU A 70 1.17 -6.02 -8.49
N ILE A 71 0.62 -4.99 -7.82
CA ILE A 71 0.36 -3.67 -8.42
C ILE A 71 1.65 -3.01 -8.93
N GLN A 72 2.74 -3.09 -8.18
CA GLN A 72 4.01 -2.49 -8.58
C GLN A 72 4.60 -3.19 -9.81
N LEU A 73 4.61 -4.51 -9.84
CA LEU A 73 5.11 -5.30 -10.97
C LEU A 73 4.26 -5.10 -12.22
N GLU A 74 2.94 -5.04 -12.06
CA GLU A 74 2.01 -4.71 -13.15
C GLU A 74 2.31 -3.33 -13.74
N ASN A 75 2.58 -2.33 -12.89
CA ASN A 75 2.96 -1.00 -13.35
C ASN A 75 4.29 -1.01 -14.13
N PHE A 76 5.31 -1.73 -13.66
CA PHE A 76 6.57 -1.83 -14.41
C PHE A 76 6.37 -2.49 -15.77
N TYR A 77 5.47 -3.48 -15.86
CA TYR A 77 5.15 -4.16 -17.11
C TYR A 77 4.37 -3.29 -18.10
N GLN A 78 3.29 -2.65 -17.65
CA GLN A 78 2.41 -1.86 -18.51
C GLN A 78 2.93 -0.44 -18.78
N ASN A 79 3.77 0.11 -17.88
CA ASN A 79 4.14 1.52 -17.84
C ASN A 79 5.65 1.78 -17.93
N PRO A 80 6.35 1.26 -18.94
CA PRO A 80 7.80 1.46 -19.07
C PRO A 80 8.21 2.94 -19.27
N GLY A 81 7.26 3.80 -19.58
CA GLY A 81 7.45 5.26 -19.71
C GLY A 81 7.09 6.05 -18.44
N HIS A 82 6.75 5.36 -17.34
CA HIS A 82 6.43 5.94 -16.02
C HIS A 82 5.41 7.08 -16.07
N LYS A 83 4.34 6.88 -16.85
CA LYS A 83 3.28 7.88 -17.06
C LYS A 83 2.18 7.71 -16.01
N TYR A 84 1.81 8.79 -15.34
CA TYR A 84 0.74 8.78 -14.33
C TYR A 84 -0.63 8.32 -14.87
N PRO A 85 -1.04 8.68 -16.11
CA PRO A 85 -2.29 8.12 -16.66
C PRO A 85 -2.29 6.60 -16.80
N ILE A 86 -1.13 5.98 -17.06
CA ILE A 86 -1.00 4.51 -17.10
C ILE A 86 -1.01 3.93 -15.67
N TRP A 87 -0.33 4.60 -14.73
CA TRP A 87 -0.39 4.22 -13.32
C TRP A 87 -1.83 4.21 -12.79
N ASP A 88 -2.62 5.27 -13.04
CA ASP A 88 -4.04 5.30 -12.66
C ASP A 88 -4.84 4.17 -13.34
N SER A 89 -4.50 3.82 -14.59
CA SER A 89 -5.09 2.70 -15.32
C SER A 89 -4.79 1.36 -14.65
N VAL A 90 -3.56 1.13 -14.21
CA VAL A 90 -3.16 -0.09 -13.47
C VAL A 90 -3.96 -0.22 -12.17
N LEU A 91 -4.07 0.84 -11.39
CA LEU A 91 -4.87 0.83 -10.16
C LEU A 91 -6.36 0.57 -10.44
N TYR A 92 -6.90 1.17 -11.49
CA TYR A 92 -8.28 0.97 -11.90
C TYR A 92 -8.53 -0.49 -12.36
N GLU A 93 -7.66 -1.03 -13.19
CA GLU A 93 -7.73 -2.41 -13.69
C GLU A 93 -7.65 -3.42 -12.54
N THR A 94 -6.78 -3.16 -11.55
CA THR A 94 -6.67 -4.01 -10.35
C THR A 94 -8.01 -4.18 -9.63
N ALA A 95 -8.82 -3.13 -9.56
CA ALA A 95 -10.16 -3.22 -9.01
C ALA A 95 -11.18 -3.85 -10.00
N MET A 96 -11.10 -3.47 -11.28
CA MET A 96 -12.10 -3.83 -12.28
C MET A 96 -12.09 -5.31 -12.69
N LYS A 97 -10.93 -5.97 -12.59
CA LYS A 97 -10.80 -7.40 -12.90
C LYS A 97 -11.42 -8.32 -11.83
N GLU A 98 -11.73 -7.77 -10.65
CA GLU A 98 -12.25 -8.56 -9.52
C GLU A 98 -13.77 -8.77 -9.64
N PRO A 99 -14.27 -10.02 -9.81
CA PRO A 99 -15.66 -10.29 -10.17
C PRO A 99 -16.67 -9.95 -9.06
N ASN A 100 -16.23 -9.98 -7.79
CA ASN A 100 -17.08 -9.70 -6.64
C ASN A 100 -16.97 -8.25 -6.15
N LEU A 101 -16.21 -7.37 -6.85
CA LEU A 101 -15.99 -6.00 -6.48
C LEU A 101 -16.81 -5.03 -7.32
N LYS A 102 -17.61 -4.20 -6.68
CA LYS A 102 -18.26 -3.04 -7.28
C LYS A 102 -17.53 -1.76 -6.90
N LEU A 103 -16.97 -1.07 -7.89
CA LEU A 103 -16.29 0.21 -7.72
C LEU A 103 -17.26 1.38 -7.94
N LEU A 104 -17.27 2.35 -7.00
CA LEU A 104 -18.03 3.61 -7.06
C LEU A 104 -17.05 4.79 -6.93
N LEU A 105 -16.62 5.34 -8.07
CA LEU A 105 -15.77 6.55 -8.13
C LEU A 105 -16.62 7.83 -8.06
N ASN A 106 -15.99 8.96 -7.74
CA ASN A 106 -16.64 10.27 -7.59
C ASN A 106 -17.82 10.24 -6.60
N SER A 107 -17.73 9.39 -5.59
CA SER A 107 -18.80 9.09 -4.66
C SER A 107 -18.36 9.40 -3.23
N SER A 108 -18.77 10.54 -2.71
CA SER A 108 -18.42 10.99 -1.35
C SER A 108 -19.36 10.39 -0.31
N CYS A 109 -18.84 9.69 0.68
CA CYS A 109 -19.61 9.19 1.82
C CYS A 109 -20.08 10.37 2.67
N LEU A 110 -21.39 10.52 2.83
CA LEU A 110 -22.00 11.69 3.49
C LEU A 110 -22.69 11.35 4.81
N ASP A 111 -23.14 10.11 4.98
CA ASP A 111 -24.02 9.72 6.09
C ASP A 111 -23.91 8.23 6.37
N ALA A 112 -24.25 7.81 7.59
CA ALA A 112 -24.32 6.42 8.00
C ALA A 112 -25.60 6.19 8.84
N GLU A 113 -26.34 5.13 8.53
CA GLU A 113 -27.46 4.65 9.33
C GLU A 113 -26.95 3.62 10.33
N MET A 114 -27.27 3.83 11.61
CA MET A 114 -26.84 2.96 12.71
C MET A 114 -27.99 2.09 13.22
N ASP A 115 -27.65 0.88 13.68
CA ASP A 115 -28.50 0.00 14.46
C ASP A 115 -27.77 -0.33 15.78
N GLY A 116 -28.02 0.45 16.80
CA GLY A 116 -27.25 0.41 18.04
C GLY A 116 -25.78 0.77 17.79
N ASN A 117 -24.87 -0.15 18.07
CA ASN A 117 -23.43 -0.01 17.85
C ASN A 117 -22.96 -0.70 16.55
N LYS A 118 -23.86 -0.97 15.62
CA LYS A 118 -23.55 -1.49 14.28
C LYS A 118 -23.93 -0.48 13.21
N ILE A 119 -23.12 -0.39 12.18
CA ILE A 119 -23.44 0.34 10.96
C ILE A 119 -24.39 -0.56 10.15
N LYS A 120 -25.55 -0.02 9.77
CA LYS A 120 -26.51 -0.71 8.90
C LYS A 120 -26.25 -0.40 7.44
N SER A 121 -26.04 0.86 7.12
CA SER A 121 -25.74 1.31 5.76
C SER A 121 -24.97 2.64 5.77
N ILE A 122 -24.29 2.92 4.66
CA ILE A 122 -23.76 4.26 4.37
C ILE A 122 -24.50 4.86 3.17
N LYS A 123 -24.47 6.21 3.09
CA LYS A 123 -25.00 6.96 1.96
C LYS A 123 -23.88 7.77 1.31
N ALA A 124 -23.65 7.55 0.03
CA ALA A 124 -22.69 8.28 -0.76
C ALA A 124 -23.36 9.07 -1.87
N TRP A 125 -22.81 10.27 -2.18
CA TRP A 125 -23.26 11.14 -3.24
C TRP A 125 -22.28 11.18 -4.40
N GLN A 126 -22.75 10.83 -5.59
CA GLN A 126 -22.03 10.94 -6.86
C GLN A 126 -22.55 12.16 -7.63
N SER A 127 -21.84 13.28 -7.52
CA SER A 127 -22.32 14.57 -8.04
C SER A 127 -22.42 14.63 -9.57
N ASN A 128 -21.44 14.02 -10.27
CA ASN A 128 -21.42 13.99 -11.74
C ASN A 128 -22.52 13.12 -12.38
N ALA A 129 -23.18 12.27 -11.61
CA ALA A 129 -24.29 11.41 -12.04
C ALA A 129 -25.60 11.71 -11.30
N GLU A 130 -25.63 12.72 -10.42
CA GLU A 130 -26.79 13.10 -9.59
C GLU A 130 -27.44 11.89 -8.87
N THR A 131 -26.59 10.98 -8.39
CA THR A 131 -27.01 9.69 -7.84
C THR A 131 -26.59 9.53 -6.39
N PHE A 132 -27.53 9.12 -5.54
CA PHE A 132 -27.23 8.58 -4.22
C PHE A 132 -26.98 7.07 -4.30
N HIS A 133 -25.90 6.63 -3.72
CA HIS A 133 -25.60 5.22 -3.48
C HIS A 133 -25.83 4.92 -2.01
N ILE A 134 -26.71 3.97 -1.70
CA ILE A 134 -27.00 3.47 -0.36
C ILE A 134 -26.42 2.06 -0.29
N VAL A 135 -25.40 1.86 0.54
CA VAL A 135 -24.72 0.58 0.65
C VAL A 135 -24.98 -0.01 2.02
N SER A 136 -25.81 -1.06 2.06
CA SER A 136 -25.98 -1.91 3.22
C SER A 136 -24.94 -3.02 3.18
N ALA A 137 -24.27 -3.28 4.31
CA ALA A 137 -23.23 -4.30 4.38
C ALA A 137 -23.21 -4.97 5.76
N LYS A 138 -22.66 -6.20 5.83
CA LYS A 138 -22.39 -6.87 7.10
C LYS A 138 -21.27 -6.18 7.85
N TYR A 139 -20.22 -5.78 7.12
CA TYR A 139 -19.03 -5.11 7.65
C TYR A 139 -18.67 -3.87 6.84
N PHE A 140 -18.02 -2.92 7.52
CA PHE A 140 -17.55 -1.67 6.94
C PHE A 140 -16.07 -1.49 7.26
N THR A 141 -15.30 -1.01 6.28
CA THR A 141 -13.90 -0.66 6.48
C THR A 141 -13.66 0.79 6.08
N ASP A 142 -13.13 1.61 7.00
CA ASP A 142 -12.73 2.97 6.69
C ASP A 142 -11.26 3.01 6.27
N CYS A 143 -11.02 3.25 4.98
CA CYS A 143 -9.72 3.46 4.35
C CYS A 143 -9.60 4.89 3.79
N SER A 144 -10.44 5.82 4.25
CA SER A 144 -10.48 7.20 3.73
C SER A 144 -9.26 8.05 4.12
N GLY A 145 -8.46 7.57 5.08
CA GLY A 145 -7.33 8.28 5.64
C GLY A 145 -7.71 9.38 6.63
N ASP A 146 -8.89 9.97 6.50
CA ASP A 146 -9.40 11.02 7.40
C ASP A 146 -10.45 10.50 8.39
N SER A 147 -10.66 9.16 8.45
CA SER A 147 -11.64 8.50 9.33
C SER A 147 -13.04 9.10 9.16
N ILE A 148 -13.54 9.14 7.91
CA ILE A 148 -14.83 9.77 7.63
C ILE A 148 -16.00 9.10 8.36
N LEU A 149 -15.93 7.79 8.59
CA LEU A 149 -16.96 7.07 9.31
C LEU A 149 -16.96 7.37 10.82
N ALA A 150 -15.87 7.88 11.41
CA ALA A 150 -15.83 8.15 12.84
C ALA A 150 -16.90 9.17 13.29
N PRO A 151 -16.98 10.39 12.74
CA PRO A 151 -18.02 11.34 13.12
C PRO A 151 -19.43 10.91 12.66
N LEU A 152 -19.56 10.07 11.63
CA LEU A 152 -20.85 9.62 11.12
C LEU A 152 -21.46 8.49 11.96
N THR A 153 -20.65 7.71 12.67
CA THR A 153 -21.07 6.50 13.39
C THR A 153 -20.91 6.61 14.91
N GLY A 154 -20.16 7.63 15.38
CA GLY A 154 -19.76 7.73 16.78
C GLY A 154 -18.62 6.79 17.17
N ALA A 155 -17.86 6.27 16.17
CA ALA A 155 -16.64 5.52 16.47
C ALA A 155 -15.61 6.40 17.16
N GLU A 156 -14.96 5.86 18.20
CA GLU A 156 -13.94 6.60 18.96
C GLU A 156 -12.71 6.87 18.07
N TYR A 157 -12.15 8.08 18.20
CA TYR A 157 -10.93 8.49 17.49
C TYR A 157 -10.10 9.47 18.31
N MET A 158 -8.80 9.52 18.00
CA MET A 158 -7.83 10.51 18.51
C MET A 158 -7.53 11.54 17.43
N TYR A 159 -7.11 12.73 17.83
CA TYR A 159 -6.71 13.82 16.93
C TYR A 159 -5.65 14.71 17.59
N GLY A 160 -4.58 15.00 16.86
CA GLY A 160 -3.46 15.75 17.38
C GLY A 160 -2.43 14.86 18.10
N ARG A 161 -1.54 15.47 18.89
CA ARG A 161 -0.47 14.78 19.60
C ARG A 161 -0.88 14.49 21.04
N GLU A 162 -0.66 13.26 21.49
CA GLU A 162 -0.80 12.85 22.88
C GLU A 162 0.27 13.52 23.74
N ALA A 163 0.09 13.62 25.05
CA ALA A 163 1.15 13.96 25.97
C ALA A 163 2.06 12.74 26.24
N LYS A 164 3.32 12.96 26.57
CA LYS A 164 4.25 11.89 26.99
C LYS A 164 3.63 10.98 28.05
N SER A 165 2.93 11.56 29.01
CA SER A 165 2.30 10.85 30.12
C SER A 165 1.09 9.99 29.74
N ASP A 166 0.50 10.19 28.57
CA ASP A 166 -0.72 9.46 28.18
C ASP A 166 -0.42 8.00 27.83
N PHE A 167 0.78 7.74 27.26
CA PHE A 167 1.23 6.41 26.85
C PHE A 167 2.67 6.09 27.26
N ASP A 168 3.26 6.86 28.20
CA ASP A 168 4.66 6.74 28.65
C ASP A 168 5.68 6.80 27.47
N GLU A 169 5.41 7.66 26.50
CA GLU A 169 6.24 7.86 25.30
C GLU A 169 7.27 8.99 25.52
N THR A 170 8.32 9.03 24.67
CA THR A 170 9.41 10.02 24.79
C THR A 170 9.38 11.08 23.68
N ILE A 171 8.84 10.76 22.51
CA ILE A 171 8.74 11.67 21.35
C ILE A 171 7.67 12.75 21.51
N PRO A 172 6.44 12.44 21.98
CA PRO A 172 5.37 13.43 22.08
C PRO A 172 5.71 14.63 22.99
N PRO A 173 4.95 15.75 22.92
CA PRO A 173 5.13 16.90 23.80
C PRO A 173 4.74 16.57 25.26
N ASP A 174 5.13 17.45 26.19
CA ASP A 174 4.78 17.29 27.62
C ASP A 174 3.27 17.43 27.89
N PHE A 175 2.56 18.15 27.04
CA PHE A 175 1.09 18.33 27.10
C PHE A 175 0.49 18.01 25.73
N SER A 176 -0.63 17.30 25.73
CA SER A 176 -1.38 17.00 24.51
C SER A 176 -1.83 18.29 23.81
N ASP A 177 -1.83 18.26 22.49
CA ASP A 177 -2.28 19.37 21.65
C ASP A 177 -3.06 18.87 20.42
N LYS A 178 -3.51 19.80 19.57
CA LYS A 178 -4.23 19.48 18.33
C LYS A 178 -3.36 19.56 17.08
N LYS A 179 -2.05 19.67 17.25
CA LYS A 179 -1.12 19.73 16.12
C LYS A 179 -0.97 18.35 15.48
N THR A 180 -0.76 18.35 14.17
CA THR A 180 -0.58 17.14 13.35
C THR A 180 0.64 17.31 12.46
N MET A 181 1.06 16.25 11.78
CA MET A 181 1.90 16.40 10.60
C MET A 181 1.09 17.04 9.48
N GLY A 182 1.72 17.96 8.73
CA GLY A 182 1.06 18.74 7.71
C GLY A 182 0.68 17.97 6.44
N MET A 183 0.32 18.74 5.42
CA MET A 183 0.01 18.26 4.08
C MET A 183 0.86 19.01 3.05
N SER A 184 1.15 18.37 1.90
CA SER A 184 2.00 18.93 0.85
C SER A 184 1.29 19.01 -0.48
N CYS A 185 1.56 20.07 -1.23
CA CYS A 185 1.38 20.10 -2.68
C CYS A 185 2.74 19.86 -3.34
N LEU A 186 2.76 19.00 -4.35
CA LEU A 186 3.96 18.70 -5.13
C LEU A 186 3.88 19.35 -6.50
N PHE A 187 5.03 19.50 -7.15
CA PHE A 187 5.10 19.85 -8.56
C PHE A 187 6.17 19.02 -9.28
N GLN A 188 6.05 18.91 -10.60
CA GLN A 188 7.01 18.21 -11.43
C GLN A 188 7.34 19.05 -12.66
N VAL A 189 8.56 18.88 -13.14
CA VAL A 189 9.12 19.64 -14.25
C VAL A 189 9.62 18.70 -15.34
N ARG A 190 9.72 19.24 -16.56
CA ARG A 190 10.25 18.53 -17.73
C ARG A 190 11.44 19.26 -18.29
N GLU A 191 12.47 18.53 -18.68
CA GLU A 191 13.57 19.07 -19.46
C GLU A 191 13.16 19.28 -20.93
N THR A 192 13.60 20.38 -21.51
CA THR A 192 13.38 20.75 -22.91
C THR A 192 14.73 20.88 -23.62
N ASP A 193 14.72 20.89 -24.95
CA ASP A 193 15.90 21.07 -25.81
C ASP A 193 16.30 22.55 -26.02
N HIS A 194 15.60 23.47 -25.36
CA HIS A 194 15.79 24.92 -25.50
C HIS A 194 15.53 25.63 -24.18
N LYS A 195 15.98 26.87 -24.06
CA LYS A 195 15.68 27.72 -22.92
C LYS A 195 14.21 28.08 -22.86
N VAL A 196 13.58 27.91 -21.72
CA VAL A 196 12.20 28.26 -21.44
C VAL A 196 12.15 29.42 -20.45
N GLU A 197 11.36 30.45 -20.74
CA GLU A 197 11.09 31.53 -19.81
C GLU A 197 9.93 31.17 -18.89
N TYR A 198 10.00 31.60 -17.64
CA TYR A 198 8.93 31.43 -16.67
C TYR A 198 8.56 32.78 -16.04
N VAL A 199 7.27 33.06 -16.03
CA VAL A 199 6.69 34.23 -15.38
C VAL A 199 5.77 33.74 -14.27
N PRO A 200 6.09 33.94 -12.98
CA PRO A 200 5.28 33.45 -11.88
C PRO A 200 3.91 34.18 -11.83
N PRO A 201 2.87 33.52 -11.31
CA PRO A 201 1.62 34.20 -10.99
C PRO A 201 1.86 35.35 -9.99
N LYS A 202 1.14 36.45 -10.16
CA LYS A 202 1.29 37.63 -9.27
C LYS A 202 0.96 37.36 -7.80
N TRP A 203 0.22 36.30 -7.54
CA TRP A 203 -0.17 35.89 -6.18
C TRP A 203 0.79 34.88 -5.55
N ALA A 204 1.81 34.36 -6.30
CA ALA A 204 2.85 33.52 -5.74
C ALA A 204 3.74 34.30 -4.77
N TYR A 205 4.26 33.60 -3.77
CA TYR A 205 5.30 34.18 -2.92
C TYR A 205 6.60 34.36 -3.72
N LYS A 206 7.47 35.25 -3.22
CA LYS A 206 8.74 35.56 -3.89
C LYS A 206 9.88 35.19 -2.97
N TYR A 207 10.78 34.35 -3.48
CA TYR A 207 12.00 33.91 -2.81
C TYR A 207 13.19 34.29 -3.72
N GLU A 208 13.98 35.29 -3.34
CA GLU A 208 15.05 35.83 -4.20
C GLU A 208 16.40 35.21 -3.92
N THR A 209 16.55 34.60 -2.73
CA THR A 209 17.83 34.02 -2.25
C THR A 209 17.58 32.68 -1.58
N ASP A 210 18.60 31.82 -1.48
CA ASP A 210 18.55 30.56 -0.74
C ASP A 210 18.22 30.77 0.75
N ASP A 211 18.57 31.95 1.31
CA ASP A 211 18.23 32.30 2.70
C ASP A 211 16.71 32.47 2.92
N ASP A 212 15.93 32.67 1.84
CA ASP A 212 14.46 32.73 1.92
C ASP A 212 13.83 31.34 2.13
N ILE A 213 14.55 30.26 1.79
CA ILE A 213 14.12 28.87 1.95
C ILE A 213 15.20 28.02 2.65
N PRO A 214 15.65 28.41 3.86
CA PRO A 214 16.75 27.78 4.55
C PRO A 214 16.44 26.32 4.92
N TYR A 215 17.45 25.46 4.93
CA TYR A 215 17.35 24.03 5.25
C TYR A 215 16.36 23.25 4.35
N ARG A 216 16.12 23.71 3.12
CA ARG A 216 15.27 23.09 2.12
C ARG A 216 16.08 22.80 0.87
N GLU A 217 16.36 21.52 0.62
CA GLU A 217 16.99 21.09 -0.61
C GLU A 217 16.07 21.37 -1.81
N HIS A 218 16.58 22.08 -2.81
CA HIS A 218 15.78 22.53 -3.95
C HIS A 218 16.51 22.42 -5.29
N ASP A 219 17.44 21.45 -5.41
CA ASP A 219 18.00 21.08 -6.68
C ASP A 219 17.02 20.24 -7.53
N LEU A 220 17.30 20.15 -8.86
CA LEU A 220 16.42 19.46 -9.80
C LEU A 220 16.39 17.92 -9.62
N SER A 221 17.25 17.34 -8.79
CA SER A 221 17.31 15.89 -8.57
C SER A 221 16.45 15.40 -7.42
N THR A 222 15.91 16.31 -6.60
CA THR A 222 15.14 16.01 -5.40
C THR A 222 13.63 16.16 -5.60
N ASN A 223 12.89 15.76 -4.59
CA ASN A 223 11.47 16.05 -4.49
C ASN A 223 11.23 17.08 -3.38
N PHE A 224 10.21 17.91 -3.59
CA PHE A 224 9.94 19.04 -2.71
C PHE A 224 8.81 18.75 -1.72
N TRP A 225 8.84 17.55 -1.11
CA TRP A 225 7.88 17.11 -0.10
C TRP A 225 7.79 18.07 1.11
N TRP A 226 8.85 18.80 1.38
CA TRP A 226 8.97 19.78 2.45
C TRP A 226 8.16 21.07 2.20
N ILE A 227 7.56 21.23 1.01
CA ILE A 227 6.50 22.22 0.80
C ILE A 227 5.25 21.72 1.52
N GLU A 228 5.23 21.95 2.81
CA GLU A 228 4.29 21.37 3.76
C GLU A 228 3.74 22.43 4.71
N LEU A 229 2.43 22.41 4.93
CA LEU A 229 1.73 23.27 5.89
C LEU A 229 0.55 22.50 6.53
N GLY A 230 -0.10 23.15 7.49
CA GLY A 230 -1.36 22.71 8.05
C GLY A 230 -1.25 21.89 9.32
N GLY A 231 -0.04 21.59 9.82
CA GLY A 231 0.12 20.87 11.07
C GLY A 231 -0.35 21.66 12.30
N GLU A 232 -0.38 22.98 12.23
CA GLU A 232 -0.94 23.87 13.26
C GLU A 232 -2.41 24.29 13.01
N TRP A 233 -2.99 23.81 11.91
CA TRP A 233 -4.37 24.11 11.51
C TRP A 233 -5.25 22.86 11.62
N ASP A 234 -6.58 23.03 11.44
CA ASP A 234 -7.44 21.86 11.27
C ASP A 234 -7.19 21.23 9.90
N CYS A 235 -6.46 20.11 9.87
CA CYS A 235 -6.06 19.43 8.64
C CYS A 235 -7.25 18.88 7.82
N ILE A 236 -8.48 18.94 8.35
CA ILE A 236 -9.71 18.55 7.65
C ILE A 236 -10.46 19.78 7.17
N HIS A 237 -10.84 20.68 8.09
CA HIS A 237 -11.72 21.82 7.78
C HIS A 237 -10.97 22.99 7.12
N ASP A 238 -9.69 23.16 7.40
CA ASP A 238 -8.84 24.19 6.77
C ASP A 238 -8.09 23.71 5.52
N THR A 239 -8.43 22.53 4.95
CA THR A 239 -7.71 21.93 3.79
C THR A 239 -7.61 22.91 2.61
N ASP A 240 -8.69 23.59 2.24
CA ASP A 240 -8.69 24.54 1.10
C ASP A 240 -7.82 25.77 1.38
N LYS A 241 -7.88 26.31 2.59
CA LYS A 241 -7.00 27.41 3.03
C LYS A 241 -5.53 26.98 2.97
N CYS A 242 -5.24 25.77 3.45
CA CYS A 242 -3.88 25.21 3.41
C CYS A 242 -3.38 25.01 1.97
N ARG A 243 -4.22 24.46 1.07
CA ARG A 243 -3.92 24.34 -0.36
C ARG A 243 -3.58 25.67 -0.99
N ASP A 244 -4.37 26.71 -0.72
CA ASP A 244 -4.17 28.03 -1.31
C ASP A 244 -2.81 28.63 -0.89
N GLU A 245 -2.40 28.45 0.36
CA GLU A 245 -1.08 28.86 0.83
C GLU A 245 0.05 27.99 0.24
N LEU A 246 -0.14 26.66 0.18
CA LEU A 246 0.83 25.75 -0.43
C LEU A 246 1.06 26.08 -1.91
N LEU A 247 0.02 26.42 -2.66
CA LEU A 247 0.16 26.82 -4.06
C LEU A 247 0.99 28.10 -4.20
N LYS A 248 0.80 29.10 -3.33
CA LYS A 248 1.65 30.31 -3.34
C LYS A 248 3.13 29.96 -3.12
N ILE A 249 3.39 29.03 -2.22
CA ILE A 249 4.74 28.55 -1.94
C ILE A 249 5.29 27.76 -3.14
N CYS A 250 4.54 26.79 -3.69
CA CYS A 250 4.98 25.97 -4.82
C CYS A 250 5.40 26.80 -6.03
N TYR A 251 4.53 27.74 -6.44
CA TYR A 251 4.84 28.64 -7.57
C TYR A 251 6.00 29.59 -7.26
N GLY A 252 6.14 30.02 -6.01
CA GLY A 252 7.26 30.87 -5.58
C GLY A 252 8.58 30.12 -5.49
N VAL A 253 8.57 28.85 -5.03
CA VAL A 253 9.77 27.99 -5.02
C VAL A 253 10.20 27.65 -6.44
N TRP A 254 9.25 27.36 -7.35
CA TRP A 254 9.60 27.16 -8.75
C TRP A 254 10.17 28.45 -9.41
N ASP A 255 9.63 29.62 -9.06
CA ASP A 255 10.18 30.91 -9.50
C ASP A 255 11.62 31.09 -9.00
N HIS A 256 11.91 30.75 -7.74
CA HIS A 256 13.25 30.79 -7.19
C HIS A 256 14.20 29.87 -8.00
N VAL A 257 13.85 28.59 -8.15
CA VAL A 257 14.67 27.61 -8.88
C VAL A 257 14.91 28.01 -10.34
N LYS A 258 13.91 28.67 -10.98
CA LYS A 258 13.94 29.01 -12.40
C LYS A 258 14.61 30.34 -12.70
N ASN A 259 14.37 31.34 -11.87
CA ASN A 259 14.72 32.73 -12.17
C ASN A 259 15.76 33.35 -11.23
N TYR A 260 16.01 32.75 -10.06
CA TYR A 260 16.95 33.25 -9.06
C TYR A 260 18.04 32.19 -8.76
N GLY A 261 19.27 32.64 -8.62
CA GLY A 261 20.40 31.73 -8.44
C GLY A 261 20.80 30.93 -9.68
N ASP A 262 21.72 30.00 -9.52
CA ASP A 262 22.21 29.10 -10.58
C ASP A 262 21.85 27.65 -10.24
N HIS A 263 20.59 27.29 -10.43
CA HIS A 263 20.06 25.94 -10.20
C HIS A 263 20.06 25.06 -11.47
N GLY A 264 20.64 25.54 -12.59
CA GLY A 264 20.71 24.78 -13.85
C GLY A 264 19.35 24.56 -14.53
N ALA A 265 18.34 25.40 -14.22
CA ALA A 265 16.95 25.21 -14.66
C ALA A 265 16.58 25.92 -15.98
N ASP A 266 17.55 26.46 -16.75
CA ASP A 266 17.28 27.26 -17.96
C ASP A 266 16.36 26.55 -18.96
N ASN A 267 16.59 25.28 -19.24
CA ASN A 267 15.86 24.44 -20.17
C ASN A 267 14.83 23.52 -19.49
N TRP A 268 14.29 23.92 -18.33
CA TRP A 268 13.26 23.19 -17.64
C TRP A 268 11.94 23.96 -17.61
N GLU A 269 10.82 23.29 -17.80
CA GLU A 269 9.47 23.86 -17.71
C GLU A 269 8.61 23.15 -16.67
N LEU A 270 7.67 23.89 -16.07
CA LEU A 270 6.69 23.34 -15.15
C LEU A 270 5.69 22.47 -15.93
N GLU A 271 5.67 21.18 -15.64
CA GLU A 271 4.78 20.21 -16.29
C GLU A 271 3.49 19.98 -15.52
N TRP A 272 3.60 19.92 -14.22
CA TRP A 272 2.47 19.60 -13.36
C TRP A 272 2.64 20.21 -11.97
N ILE A 273 1.52 20.59 -11.36
CA ILE A 273 1.44 20.98 -9.96
C ILE A 273 0.15 20.43 -9.34
N GLY A 274 0.23 19.89 -8.13
CA GLY A 274 -0.89 19.31 -7.41
C GLY A 274 -1.77 20.36 -6.75
N PHE A 275 -3.06 20.40 -7.09
CA PHE A 275 -4.07 21.23 -6.45
C PHE A 275 -4.83 20.50 -5.32
N LEU A 276 -4.50 19.24 -5.08
CA LEU A 276 -5.01 18.45 -3.97
C LEU A 276 -3.86 18.15 -3.02
N PRO A 277 -3.86 18.66 -1.79
CA PRO A 277 -2.76 18.41 -0.87
C PRO A 277 -2.78 16.97 -0.35
N GLY A 278 -1.61 16.34 -0.35
CA GLY A 278 -1.38 15.02 0.24
C GLY A 278 -1.22 15.13 1.74
N LYS A 279 -2.22 14.66 2.50
CA LYS A 279 -2.22 14.68 3.96
C LYS A 279 -1.37 13.55 4.53
N ARG A 280 -0.63 13.84 5.61
CA ARG A 280 0.14 12.84 6.37
C ARG A 280 -0.64 12.31 7.56
N GLU A 281 -1.38 13.18 8.24
CA GLU A 281 -2.12 12.86 9.46
C GLU A 281 -3.48 13.55 9.50
N SER A 282 -4.42 12.94 10.24
CA SER A 282 -5.69 13.53 10.64
C SER A 282 -6.27 12.74 11.83
N ARG A 283 -7.55 12.35 11.81
CA ARG A 283 -8.15 11.47 12.82
C ARG A 283 -7.52 10.07 12.72
N ARG A 284 -7.24 9.48 13.87
CA ARG A 284 -6.80 8.07 14.04
C ARG A 284 -7.85 7.37 14.89
N TYR A 285 -8.34 6.24 14.44
CA TYR A 285 -9.32 5.47 15.21
C TYR A 285 -8.76 4.99 16.55
N VAL A 286 -9.64 4.77 17.50
CA VAL A 286 -9.34 3.98 18.69
C VAL A 286 -9.83 2.56 18.43
N GLY A 287 -8.88 1.64 18.29
CA GLY A 287 -9.12 0.22 18.13
C GLY A 287 -9.22 -0.52 19.47
N LYS A 288 -9.30 -1.84 19.40
CA LYS A 288 -9.18 -2.70 20.59
C LYS A 288 -7.80 -2.61 21.25
N TYR A 289 -6.81 -2.11 20.51
CA TYR A 289 -5.48 -1.79 20.98
C TYR A 289 -4.99 -0.51 20.29
N VAL A 290 -4.25 0.31 21.03
CA VAL A 290 -3.56 1.50 20.49
C VAL A 290 -2.07 1.18 20.45
N VAL A 291 -1.49 1.10 19.26
CA VAL A 291 -0.05 0.89 19.10
C VAL A 291 0.69 2.18 19.45
N THR A 292 1.75 2.06 20.24
CA THR A 292 2.53 3.16 20.81
C THR A 292 3.95 3.19 20.28
N GLN A 293 4.70 4.28 20.57
CA GLN A 293 6.15 4.34 20.34
C GLN A 293 6.87 3.15 21.00
N ASN A 294 6.48 2.78 22.22
CA ASN A 294 7.11 1.69 22.96
C ASN A 294 6.93 0.34 22.26
N ASP A 295 5.77 0.13 21.61
CA ASP A 295 5.52 -1.07 20.80
C ASP A 295 6.42 -1.06 19.56
N VAL A 296 6.56 0.08 18.88
CA VAL A 296 7.47 0.21 17.73
C VAL A 296 8.89 -0.14 18.16
N GLU A 297 9.42 0.50 19.22
CA GLU A 297 10.79 0.30 19.71
C GLU A 297 11.07 -1.13 20.16
N SER A 298 10.03 -1.85 20.64
CA SER A 298 10.11 -3.27 21.03
C SER A 298 9.78 -4.25 19.89
N GLU A 299 9.88 -3.81 18.62
CA GLU A 299 9.65 -4.61 17.41
C GLU A 299 8.18 -5.04 17.20
N GLY A 300 7.23 -4.63 18.02
CA GLY A 300 5.82 -5.01 17.86
C GLY A 300 5.59 -6.54 17.87
N ARG A 301 6.18 -7.26 18.82
CA ARG A 301 6.11 -8.73 18.95
C ARG A 301 4.78 -9.21 19.54
N PHE A 302 3.68 -8.99 18.82
CA PHE A 302 2.35 -9.43 19.22
C PHE A 302 2.03 -10.83 18.70
N ASP A 303 1.19 -11.60 19.42
CA ASP A 303 0.71 -12.91 18.93
C ASP A 303 -0.26 -12.77 17.76
N ASP A 304 -0.93 -11.62 17.63
CA ASP A 304 -1.91 -11.29 16.60
C ASP A 304 -1.37 -10.37 15.50
N ILE A 305 -0.06 -10.45 15.18
CA ILE A 305 0.53 -9.72 14.05
C ILE A 305 -0.13 -10.18 12.75
N ILE A 306 -0.61 -9.22 11.94
CA ILE A 306 -1.17 -9.49 10.61
C ILE A 306 -0.52 -8.66 9.49
N ALA A 307 0.28 -7.68 9.87
CA ALA A 307 1.04 -6.83 8.97
C ALA A 307 2.27 -6.28 9.70
N TYR A 308 3.07 -5.50 9.03
CA TYR A 308 4.28 -4.89 9.59
C TYR A 308 4.54 -3.51 9.01
N ALA A 309 5.39 -2.76 9.67
CA ALA A 309 6.02 -1.55 9.16
C ALA A 309 7.54 -1.63 9.35
N GLY A 310 8.27 -0.68 8.80
CA GLY A 310 9.73 -0.63 8.85
C GLY A 310 10.27 0.72 8.41
N TRP A 311 9.42 1.72 8.26
CA TRP A 311 9.83 3.10 8.07
C TRP A 311 10.32 3.66 9.41
N SER A 312 11.27 4.62 9.41
CA SER A 312 11.62 5.37 10.61
C SER A 312 10.38 6.09 11.17
N MET A 313 10.39 6.44 12.46
CA MET A 313 9.40 7.36 13.00
C MET A 313 9.75 8.77 12.51
N ASP A 314 9.20 9.12 11.35
CA ASP A 314 9.44 10.35 10.58
C ASP A 314 8.44 11.42 11.04
N ASP A 315 8.84 12.16 12.08
CA ASP A 315 8.02 13.16 12.77
C ASP A 315 8.26 14.56 12.19
N HIS A 316 7.28 15.06 11.45
CA HIS A 316 7.33 16.37 10.81
C HIS A 316 6.95 17.49 11.77
N PHE A 317 7.72 18.57 11.76
CA PHE A 317 7.37 19.77 12.53
C PHE A 317 6.02 20.35 12.08
N PRO A 318 5.08 20.63 13.01
CA PRO A 318 3.76 21.15 12.65
C PRO A 318 3.78 22.47 11.87
N GLU A 319 4.80 23.30 12.09
CA GLU A 319 5.04 24.57 11.37
C GLU A 319 5.33 24.34 9.87
N GLY A 320 5.80 23.12 9.49
CA GLY A 320 6.07 22.74 8.12
C GLY A 320 7.07 23.64 7.42
N PHE A 321 6.67 24.26 6.31
CA PHE A 321 7.52 25.20 5.54
C PHE A 321 8.02 26.38 6.37
N TYR A 322 7.27 26.82 7.36
CA TYR A 322 7.65 27.96 8.20
C TYR A 322 8.59 27.61 9.35
N TYR A 323 8.89 26.34 9.58
CA TYR A 323 9.96 25.96 10.51
C TYR A 323 11.31 26.37 9.92
N ARG A 324 12.06 27.24 10.62
CA ARG A 324 13.28 27.89 10.12
C ARG A 324 14.55 27.50 10.88
N ASP A 325 14.42 26.70 11.96
CA ASP A 325 15.54 26.41 12.86
C ASP A 325 16.32 25.13 12.49
N GLY A 326 15.94 24.47 11.38
CA GLY A 326 16.59 23.25 10.91
C GLY A 326 15.81 22.50 9.81
N TYR A 327 16.12 21.22 9.65
CA TYR A 327 15.46 20.32 8.73
C TYR A 327 13.97 20.13 9.11
N PRO A 328 13.05 19.98 8.16
CA PRO A 328 11.61 20.03 8.43
C PRO A 328 11.02 18.80 9.16
N THR A 329 11.82 17.77 9.39
CA THR A 329 11.42 16.56 10.11
C THR A 329 12.54 16.02 10.98
N ILE A 330 12.19 15.18 11.96
CA ILE A 330 13.11 14.38 12.76
C ILE A 330 12.87 12.91 12.44
N PHE A 331 13.91 12.20 12.03
CA PHE A 331 13.87 10.75 11.83
C PHE A 331 14.30 10.03 13.10
N HIS A 332 13.33 9.56 13.90
CA HIS A 332 13.63 8.70 15.03
C HIS A 332 13.79 7.25 14.55
N PRO A 333 14.74 6.47 15.12
CA PRO A 333 14.94 5.08 14.76
C PRO A 333 13.69 4.22 14.99
N ALA A 334 13.43 3.29 14.09
CA ALA A 334 12.45 2.23 14.28
C ALA A 334 13.07 0.89 13.84
N PRO A 335 12.73 -0.24 14.47
CA PRO A 335 13.11 -1.56 14.00
C PRO A 335 12.59 -1.83 12.57
N GLN A 336 13.33 -2.68 11.85
CA GLN A 336 13.05 -3.00 10.45
C GLN A 336 13.07 -4.53 10.27
N PRO A 337 11.90 -5.21 10.34
CA PRO A 337 10.54 -4.69 10.52
C PRO A 337 10.09 -4.63 12.01
N TRP A 338 8.89 -4.02 12.23
CA TRP A 338 8.12 -4.17 13.45
C TRP A 338 6.66 -4.55 13.13
N GLY A 339 6.04 -5.36 13.98
CA GLY A 339 4.72 -5.96 13.71
C GLY A 339 3.54 -5.08 14.12
N ILE A 340 2.46 -5.14 13.33
CA ILE A 340 1.18 -4.46 13.60
C ILE A 340 0.12 -5.50 13.95
N PRO A 341 -0.52 -5.38 15.14
CA PRO A 341 -1.49 -6.37 15.59
C PRO A 341 -2.88 -6.17 14.97
N TYR A 342 -3.63 -7.25 14.79
CA TYR A 342 -5.00 -7.25 14.31
C TYR A 342 -5.92 -6.31 15.12
N ARG A 343 -5.77 -6.30 16.43
CA ARG A 343 -6.57 -5.49 17.36
C ARG A 343 -6.44 -3.99 17.14
N ALA A 344 -5.41 -3.52 16.45
CA ALA A 344 -5.23 -2.11 16.07
C ALA A 344 -6.04 -1.72 14.83
N LEU A 345 -6.71 -2.66 14.14
CA LEU A 345 -7.46 -2.45 12.91
C LEU A 345 -8.97 -2.64 13.07
N ILE A 346 -9.46 -2.99 14.26
CA ILE A 346 -10.89 -3.18 14.54
C ILE A 346 -11.37 -2.17 15.60
N SER A 347 -12.55 -1.60 15.38
CA SER A 347 -13.09 -0.54 16.22
C SER A 347 -13.34 -1.01 17.66
N LYS A 348 -13.02 -0.14 18.63
CA LYS A 348 -13.27 -0.39 20.04
C LYS A 348 -14.76 -0.47 20.39
N ASN A 349 -15.58 0.38 19.76
CA ASN A 349 -16.97 0.60 20.15
C ASN A 349 -18.02 0.36 19.04
N ILE A 350 -17.61 0.18 17.77
CA ILE A 350 -18.51 -0.17 16.67
C ILE A 350 -18.19 -1.59 16.22
N GLU A 351 -19.14 -2.51 16.41
CA GLU A 351 -18.92 -3.96 16.30
C GLU A 351 -18.54 -4.45 14.89
N ASN A 352 -19.04 -3.79 13.85
CA ASN A 352 -18.82 -4.19 12.45
C ASN A 352 -17.98 -3.18 11.65
N LEU A 353 -17.18 -2.36 12.35
CA LEU A 353 -16.27 -1.39 11.75
C LEU A 353 -14.81 -1.82 11.95
N ALA A 354 -14.09 -1.92 10.83
CA ALA A 354 -12.65 -2.02 10.78
C ALA A 354 -12.04 -0.81 10.03
N PHE A 355 -10.74 -0.69 10.06
CA PHE A 355 -10.04 0.39 9.36
C PHE A 355 -8.63 -0.04 8.92
N ALA A 356 -8.16 0.55 7.83
CA ALA A 356 -6.81 0.36 7.33
C ALA A 356 -6.30 1.64 6.65
N GLY A 357 -5.00 1.83 6.69
CA GLY A 357 -4.36 3.03 6.20
C GLY A 357 -3.69 3.83 7.32
N ARG A 358 -3.45 5.12 7.09
CA ARG A 358 -2.84 5.99 8.12
C ARG A 358 -3.73 6.24 9.33
N ASN A 359 -5.01 5.92 9.24
CA ASN A 359 -6.03 6.15 10.28
C ASN A 359 -6.24 4.97 11.24
N ILE A 360 -5.36 3.98 11.26
CA ILE A 360 -5.42 2.88 12.22
C ILE A 360 -5.20 3.36 13.67
N SER A 361 -5.36 2.46 14.63
CA SER A 361 -5.27 2.77 16.06
C SER A 361 -3.81 2.82 16.52
N VAL A 362 -3.23 4.00 16.42
CA VAL A 362 -1.82 4.28 16.77
C VAL A 362 -1.70 5.65 17.42
N THR A 363 -0.70 5.87 18.28
CA THR A 363 -0.32 7.21 18.75
C THR A 363 0.28 8.04 17.61
N HIS A 364 0.41 9.36 17.80
CA HIS A 364 1.07 10.23 16.84
C HIS A 364 2.50 9.74 16.52
N ALA A 365 3.27 9.35 17.53
CA ALA A 365 4.63 8.86 17.35
C ALA A 365 4.66 7.56 16.53
N ALA A 366 3.84 6.56 16.85
CA ALA A 366 3.76 5.31 16.12
C ALA A 366 3.20 5.50 14.69
N LEU A 367 2.26 6.45 14.48
CA LEU A 367 1.77 6.82 13.16
C LEU A 367 2.91 7.23 12.23
N SER A 368 3.88 8.00 12.73
CA SER A 368 4.98 8.54 11.92
C SER A 368 5.79 7.43 11.19
N SER A 369 5.77 6.19 11.71
CA SER A 369 6.36 5.01 11.07
C SER A 369 5.37 4.19 10.23
N SER A 370 4.09 4.10 10.62
CA SER A 370 3.12 3.19 9.99
C SER A 370 2.32 3.80 8.82
N ARG A 371 2.40 5.11 8.59
CA ARG A 371 1.57 5.85 7.61
C ARG A 371 1.98 5.71 6.15
N VAL A 372 3.14 5.13 5.86
CA VAL A 372 3.62 5.01 4.47
C VAL A 372 2.76 4.06 3.64
N MET A 373 2.67 4.33 2.34
CA MET A 373 1.58 3.78 1.52
C MET A 373 1.66 2.28 1.28
N LEU A 374 2.85 1.66 1.19
CA LEU A 374 2.95 0.21 1.03
C LEU A 374 2.60 -0.51 2.33
N THR A 375 3.00 0.02 3.49
CA THR A 375 2.50 -0.45 4.79
C THR A 375 0.97 -0.36 4.85
N CYS A 376 0.39 0.78 4.44
CA CYS A 376 -1.07 0.93 4.37
C CYS A 376 -1.72 -0.09 3.42
N ALA A 377 -1.07 -0.44 2.31
CA ALA A 377 -1.58 -1.42 1.35
C ALA A 377 -1.67 -2.83 1.96
N ILE A 378 -0.62 -3.29 2.66
CA ILE A 378 -0.66 -4.60 3.33
C ILE A 378 -1.63 -4.63 4.51
N LEU A 379 -1.82 -3.52 5.23
CA LEU A 379 -2.88 -3.39 6.24
C LEU A 379 -4.27 -3.57 5.60
N GLY A 380 -4.46 -2.96 4.41
CA GLY A 380 -5.69 -3.14 3.63
C GLY A 380 -5.93 -4.60 3.25
N GLN A 381 -4.93 -5.26 2.67
CA GLN A 381 -5.03 -6.68 2.32
C GLN A 381 -5.34 -7.54 3.55
N ALA A 382 -4.64 -7.30 4.66
CA ALA A 382 -4.83 -8.07 5.89
C ALA A 382 -6.26 -7.95 6.43
N ILE A 383 -6.81 -6.74 6.51
CA ILE A 383 -8.17 -6.55 7.03
C ILE A 383 -9.25 -7.03 6.06
N GLY A 384 -9.01 -6.90 4.73
CA GLY A 384 -9.90 -7.45 3.70
C GLY A 384 -10.03 -8.97 3.79
N THR A 385 -8.91 -9.67 3.95
CA THR A 385 -8.85 -11.13 4.17
C THR A 385 -9.53 -11.51 5.49
N ALA A 386 -9.27 -10.77 6.58
CA ALA A 386 -9.89 -11.04 7.89
C ALA A 386 -11.43 -10.92 7.84
N ILE A 387 -11.94 -9.88 7.17
CA ILE A 387 -13.39 -9.69 7.02
C ILE A 387 -13.99 -10.78 6.15
N ALA A 388 -13.34 -11.16 5.06
CA ALA A 388 -13.80 -12.28 4.23
C ALA A 388 -13.88 -13.58 5.03
N LYS A 389 -12.86 -13.85 5.87
CA LYS A 389 -12.88 -14.99 6.79
C LYS A 389 -14.07 -14.91 7.76
N ALA A 390 -14.27 -13.76 8.41
CA ALA A 390 -15.41 -13.55 9.33
C ALA A 390 -16.76 -13.78 8.64
N VAL A 391 -16.95 -13.31 7.40
CA VAL A 391 -18.17 -13.53 6.62
C VAL A 391 -18.35 -15.00 6.27
N ASN A 392 -17.31 -15.67 5.78
CA ASN A 392 -17.37 -17.06 5.32
C ASN A 392 -17.61 -18.04 6.48
N GLU A 393 -17.09 -17.73 7.67
CA GLU A 393 -17.25 -18.54 8.88
C GLU A 393 -18.47 -18.13 9.73
N GLY A 394 -19.07 -16.98 9.42
CA GLY A 394 -20.23 -16.46 10.16
C GLY A 394 -19.90 -16.02 11.59
N CYS A 395 -18.68 -15.58 11.84
CA CYS A 395 -18.20 -15.10 13.14
C CYS A 395 -18.07 -13.57 13.17
N SER A 396 -17.91 -12.99 14.37
CA SER A 396 -17.62 -11.56 14.54
C SER A 396 -16.15 -11.26 14.28
N LEU A 397 -15.79 -9.95 14.12
CA LEU A 397 -14.39 -9.55 14.00
C LEU A 397 -13.57 -9.90 15.26
N ASP A 398 -14.18 -9.91 16.44
CA ASP A 398 -13.54 -10.27 17.69
C ASP A 398 -13.22 -11.78 17.78
N ASP A 399 -13.91 -12.63 17.01
CA ASP A 399 -13.81 -14.08 17.05
C ASP A 399 -12.98 -14.68 15.89
N VAL A 400 -12.39 -13.86 15.04
CA VAL A 400 -11.54 -14.33 13.93
C VAL A 400 -10.36 -15.13 14.47
N ASN A 401 -10.17 -16.35 13.96
CA ASN A 401 -9.01 -17.18 14.31
C ASN A 401 -7.72 -16.59 13.71
N ILE A 402 -6.92 -15.97 14.55
CA ILE A 402 -5.70 -15.25 14.13
C ILE A 402 -4.67 -16.17 13.48
N LYS A 403 -4.47 -17.39 13.98
CA LYS A 403 -3.48 -18.32 13.40
C LYS A 403 -3.87 -18.76 11.99
N GLU A 404 -5.15 -18.99 11.76
CA GLU A 404 -5.66 -19.31 10.43
C GLU A 404 -5.60 -18.10 9.51
N LEU A 405 -5.93 -16.90 10.01
CA LEU A 405 -5.79 -15.66 9.26
C LEU A 405 -4.32 -15.41 8.85
N GLN A 406 -3.38 -15.61 9.76
CA GLN A 406 -1.95 -15.50 9.45
C GLN A 406 -1.53 -16.48 8.36
N GLN A 407 -2.01 -17.72 8.42
CA GLN A 407 -1.75 -18.73 7.38
C GLN A 407 -2.35 -18.33 6.02
N GLU A 408 -3.60 -17.84 5.99
CA GLU A 408 -4.25 -17.36 4.77
C GLU A 408 -3.49 -16.20 4.15
N LEU A 409 -3.09 -15.21 4.96
CA LEU A 409 -2.28 -14.09 4.49
C LEU A 409 -0.96 -14.54 3.88
N MET A 410 -0.24 -15.47 4.54
CA MET A 410 1.02 -16.00 4.00
C MET A 410 0.79 -16.86 2.74
N ASN A 411 -0.35 -17.52 2.59
CA ASN A 411 -0.72 -18.22 1.36
C ASN A 411 -0.89 -17.25 0.18
N ASP A 412 -1.31 -16.01 0.45
CA ASP A 412 -1.48 -14.92 -0.51
C ASP A 412 -0.23 -14.04 -0.68
N ASP A 413 0.96 -14.60 -0.40
CA ASP A 413 2.26 -13.91 -0.47
C ASP A 413 2.40 -12.70 0.47
N CYS A 414 1.58 -12.58 1.52
CA CYS A 414 1.82 -11.59 2.56
C CYS A 414 2.93 -12.04 3.50
N TYR A 415 3.85 -11.14 3.82
CA TYR A 415 4.86 -11.41 4.83
C TYR A 415 4.33 -11.06 6.23
N ILE A 416 4.49 -11.99 7.15
CA ILE A 416 4.29 -11.76 8.58
C ILE A 416 5.63 -12.01 9.28
N PRO A 417 6.28 -10.97 9.81
CA PRO A 417 7.58 -11.11 10.44
C PRO A 417 7.60 -12.20 11.51
N TRP A 418 8.69 -12.98 11.54
CA TRP A 418 8.94 -14.08 12.48
C TRP A 418 7.96 -15.26 12.39
N HIS A 419 7.06 -15.27 11.41
CA HIS A 419 6.17 -16.40 11.14
C HIS A 419 6.66 -17.18 9.93
N LYS A 420 6.32 -18.45 9.94
CA LYS A 420 6.62 -19.41 8.88
C LYS A 420 5.32 -20.02 8.40
N ARG A 421 5.12 -20.00 7.10
CA ARG A 421 3.93 -20.58 6.47
C ARG A 421 3.94 -22.11 6.59
N GLU A 422 2.82 -22.69 6.92
CA GLU A 422 2.63 -24.14 6.89
C GLU A 422 2.49 -24.62 5.44
N ILE A 423 3.23 -25.68 5.14
CA ILE A 423 3.24 -26.28 3.80
C ILE A 423 2.14 -27.34 3.70
N PRO A 424 1.38 -27.40 2.59
CA PRO A 424 0.37 -28.42 2.37
C PRO A 424 0.93 -29.83 2.52
N LYS A 425 0.15 -30.71 3.14
CA LYS A 425 0.58 -32.09 3.42
C LYS A 425 1.01 -32.81 2.13
N LEU A 426 0.29 -32.60 1.04
CA LEU A 426 0.60 -33.20 -0.25
C LEU A 426 2.01 -32.85 -0.73
N THR A 427 2.37 -31.56 -0.72
CA THR A 427 3.72 -31.08 -1.05
C THR A 427 4.77 -31.61 -0.08
N LYS A 428 4.45 -31.65 1.22
CA LYS A 428 5.37 -32.05 2.27
C LYS A 428 5.75 -33.54 2.21
N ASP A 429 4.78 -34.40 1.89
CA ASP A 429 4.95 -35.85 1.84
C ASP A 429 5.58 -36.36 0.53
N ALA A 430 5.56 -35.54 -0.54
CA ALA A 430 6.18 -35.88 -1.81
C ALA A 430 7.71 -35.90 -1.73
N LYS A 431 8.36 -36.78 -2.50
CA LYS A 431 9.82 -36.71 -2.68
C LYS A 431 10.16 -35.52 -3.56
N CYS A 432 11.01 -34.62 -3.09
CA CYS A 432 11.40 -33.39 -3.77
C CYS A 432 12.89 -33.40 -4.15
N THR A 433 13.24 -32.80 -5.28
CA THR A 433 14.65 -32.61 -5.69
C THR A 433 15.32 -31.47 -4.91
N SER A 434 14.53 -30.53 -4.34
CA SER A 434 15.07 -29.41 -3.54
C SER A 434 14.07 -28.98 -2.47
N ASP A 435 14.36 -29.28 -1.19
CA ASP A 435 13.48 -28.95 -0.08
C ASP A 435 13.37 -27.45 0.22
N ILE A 436 14.26 -26.61 -0.33
CA ILE A 436 14.25 -25.19 -0.11
C ILE A 436 12.98 -24.51 -0.65
N VAL A 437 12.43 -25.02 -1.77
CA VAL A 437 11.22 -24.46 -2.41
C VAL A 437 9.92 -24.75 -1.62
N ARG A 438 10.00 -25.47 -0.52
CA ARG A 438 8.89 -25.82 0.37
C ARG A 438 9.22 -25.60 1.83
N ASN A 439 10.14 -24.69 2.12
CA ASN A 439 10.54 -24.40 3.50
C ASN A 439 9.58 -23.43 4.23
N GLY A 440 8.62 -22.80 3.53
CA GLY A 440 7.63 -21.88 4.07
C GLY A 440 8.15 -20.47 4.37
N ILE A 441 9.34 -20.09 3.85
CA ILE A 441 9.92 -18.75 3.95
C ILE A 441 10.21 -18.26 2.53
N GLU A 442 9.58 -17.16 2.15
CA GLU A 442 9.56 -16.70 0.74
C GLU A 442 10.33 -15.38 0.56
N ARG A 443 11.43 -15.22 1.32
CA ARG A 443 12.38 -14.10 1.24
C ARG A 443 13.72 -14.47 1.83
N GLY A 444 14.76 -13.69 1.50
CA GLY A 444 16.13 -13.92 1.93
C GLY A 444 16.86 -14.96 1.08
N GLU A 445 18.13 -14.71 0.78
CA GLU A 445 18.95 -15.55 -0.10
C GLU A 445 19.09 -17.00 0.38
N ASP A 446 19.11 -17.23 1.70
CA ASP A 446 19.19 -18.56 2.32
C ASP A 446 17.95 -19.44 2.08
N ASN A 447 16.85 -18.85 1.60
CA ASN A 447 15.58 -19.53 1.33
C ASN A 447 15.28 -19.65 -0.16
N LEU A 448 16.26 -19.36 -1.01
CA LEU A 448 16.11 -19.26 -2.44
C LEU A 448 16.72 -20.47 -3.16
N TRP A 449 15.94 -21.15 -4.00
CA TRP A 449 16.50 -22.08 -4.97
C TRP A 449 17.13 -21.29 -6.12
N LEU A 450 18.40 -21.64 -6.41
CA LEU A 450 19.17 -21.08 -7.50
C LEU A 450 19.41 -22.15 -8.55
N GLY A 451 18.89 -21.94 -9.77
CA GLY A 451 19.08 -22.82 -10.91
C GLY A 451 19.82 -22.16 -12.06
N GLY A 452 20.50 -22.97 -12.88
CA GLY A 452 21.08 -22.60 -14.16
C GLY A 452 20.29 -23.18 -15.33
N GLU A 453 20.79 -23.01 -16.55
CA GLU A 453 20.19 -23.61 -17.77
C GLU A 453 20.08 -25.13 -17.65
N GLY A 454 18.87 -25.65 -17.83
CA GLY A 454 18.55 -27.08 -17.74
C GLY A 454 18.24 -27.58 -16.32
N ASP A 455 18.44 -26.79 -15.29
CA ASP A 455 18.06 -27.15 -13.92
C ASP A 455 16.55 -27.11 -13.74
N THR A 456 16.02 -28.00 -12.88
CA THR A 456 14.59 -28.16 -12.66
C THR A 456 14.29 -28.52 -11.22
N VAL A 457 13.06 -28.24 -10.78
CA VAL A 457 12.53 -28.72 -9.49
C VAL A 457 11.42 -29.73 -9.75
N GLU A 458 11.48 -30.87 -9.06
CA GLU A 458 10.57 -31.98 -9.29
C GLU A 458 9.99 -32.54 -8.00
N TYR A 459 8.73 -32.96 -8.07
CA TYR A 459 8.07 -33.78 -7.04
C TYR A 459 7.70 -35.13 -7.62
N GLU A 460 7.96 -36.21 -6.85
CA GLU A 460 7.49 -37.58 -7.13
C GLU A 460 6.53 -37.99 -6.01
N PHE A 461 5.36 -38.48 -6.38
CA PHE A 461 4.35 -39.02 -5.48
C PHE A 461 4.43 -40.54 -5.41
N SER A 462 4.13 -41.09 -4.24
CA SER A 462 4.17 -42.57 -4.02
C SER A 462 3.09 -43.34 -4.81
N SER A 463 2.06 -42.62 -5.24
CA SER A 463 0.95 -43.14 -6.06
C SER A 463 0.34 -42.00 -6.89
N PRO A 464 -0.49 -42.30 -7.92
CA PRO A 464 -1.19 -41.27 -8.67
C PRO A 464 -2.01 -40.37 -7.75
N THR A 465 -1.75 -39.08 -7.82
CA THR A 465 -2.25 -38.05 -6.91
C THR A 465 -3.03 -37.00 -7.67
N ASP A 466 -4.18 -36.61 -7.15
CA ASP A 466 -4.98 -35.54 -7.69
C ASP A 466 -4.41 -34.19 -7.22
N ILE A 467 -4.12 -33.31 -8.17
CA ILE A 467 -3.59 -31.96 -7.97
C ILE A 467 -4.61 -30.96 -8.51
N HIS A 468 -5.00 -30.00 -7.69
CA HIS A 468 -5.99 -28.98 -8.03
C HIS A 468 -5.40 -27.59 -8.14
N LYS A 469 -4.29 -27.33 -7.45
CA LYS A 469 -3.58 -26.03 -7.51
C LYS A 469 -2.07 -26.21 -7.52
N ILE A 470 -1.41 -25.30 -8.21
CA ILE A 470 0.05 -25.16 -8.20
C ILE A 470 0.35 -23.72 -7.78
N ARG A 471 1.18 -23.55 -6.74
CA ARG A 471 1.60 -22.26 -6.20
C ARG A 471 3.08 -22.05 -6.48
N LEU A 472 3.42 -20.88 -7.00
CA LEU A 472 4.77 -20.43 -7.28
C LEU A 472 5.03 -19.07 -6.66
N VAL A 473 6.23 -18.88 -6.10
CA VAL A 473 6.73 -17.56 -5.67
C VAL A 473 8.13 -17.37 -6.23
N PHE A 474 8.27 -16.38 -7.09
CA PHE A 474 9.53 -16.01 -7.74
C PHE A 474 10.24 -14.90 -6.98
N ASP A 475 11.52 -14.68 -7.26
CA ASP A 475 12.25 -13.55 -6.72
C ASP A 475 11.97 -12.28 -7.55
N SER A 476 11.34 -11.29 -6.93
CA SER A 476 11.10 -9.97 -7.50
C SER A 476 12.12 -8.92 -7.04
N ASN A 477 13.27 -9.33 -6.52
CA ASN A 477 14.28 -8.47 -5.92
C ASN A 477 13.70 -7.52 -4.87
N LEU A 478 13.41 -8.06 -3.70
CA LEU A 478 12.82 -7.28 -2.59
C LEU A 478 13.76 -6.16 -2.07
N ASN A 479 15.02 -6.19 -2.46
CA ASN A 479 16.05 -5.19 -2.10
C ASN A 479 16.28 -4.13 -3.20
N ARG A 480 15.42 -4.07 -4.25
CA ARG A 480 15.53 -3.03 -5.27
C ARG A 480 15.39 -1.63 -4.65
N ASP A 481 16.21 -0.69 -5.09
CA ASP A 481 16.36 0.66 -4.54
C ASP A 481 15.52 1.73 -5.27
N TYR A 482 14.65 1.31 -6.19
CA TYR A 482 13.82 2.22 -6.98
C TYR A 482 12.33 2.06 -6.65
N HIS A 483 11.60 3.14 -6.85
CA HIS A 483 10.15 3.21 -6.66
C HIS A 483 9.39 2.86 -7.95
N ASN A 484 8.09 2.62 -7.84
CA ASN A 484 7.25 2.28 -8.98
C ASN A 484 6.83 3.46 -9.86
N MET A 485 6.93 4.69 -9.34
CA MET A 485 6.64 5.94 -10.06
C MET A 485 7.60 7.04 -9.61
N PRO A 486 8.03 7.95 -10.49
CA PRO A 486 8.85 9.09 -10.11
C PRO A 486 8.03 10.09 -9.30
N CYS A 487 8.57 10.56 -8.18
CA CYS A 487 7.99 11.67 -7.45
C CYS A 487 8.98 12.83 -7.25
N ASN A 488 10.22 12.66 -7.69
CA ASN A 488 11.16 13.76 -7.84
C ASN A 488 10.61 14.80 -8.82
N ILE A 489 11.09 16.02 -8.75
CA ILE A 489 10.62 17.05 -9.68
C ILE A 489 10.89 16.69 -11.14
N LYS A 490 11.95 15.92 -11.43
CA LYS A 490 12.14 15.28 -12.73
C LYS A 490 11.11 14.20 -13.00
N LEU A 491 10.44 14.26 -14.15
CA LEU A 491 9.48 13.25 -14.58
C LEU A 491 10.12 11.96 -15.14
N HIS A 492 11.40 11.98 -15.46
CA HIS A 492 12.09 10.84 -16.09
C HIS A 492 13.24 10.36 -15.23
N GLU A 493 13.18 9.11 -14.85
CA GLU A 493 14.30 8.35 -14.30
C GLU A 493 14.42 7.02 -15.07
N ASP A 494 15.66 6.60 -15.38
CA ASP A 494 15.92 5.42 -16.22
C ASP A 494 15.88 4.08 -15.43
N LYS A 495 15.50 4.09 -14.15
CA LYS A 495 15.69 2.95 -13.24
C LYS A 495 14.45 2.08 -13.00
N PHE A 496 13.30 2.44 -13.55
CA PHE A 496 12.05 1.74 -13.27
C PHE A 496 11.80 0.64 -14.31
N SER A 497 12.06 -0.59 -13.95
CA SER A 497 11.82 -1.75 -14.81
C SER A 497 11.44 -2.98 -13.98
N LEU A 498 10.91 -4.00 -14.65
CA LEU A 498 10.76 -5.31 -14.03
C LEU A 498 12.11 -5.79 -13.49
N PRO A 499 12.13 -6.38 -12.27
CA PRO A 499 13.35 -6.93 -11.70
C PRO A 499 13.96 -8.00 -12.61
N SER A 500 15.27 -7.88 -12.89
CA SER A 500 15.97 -8.82 -13.76
C SER A 500 15.94 -10.27 -13.25
N THR A 501 15.83 -10.44 -11.92
CA THR A 501 15.77 -11.76 -11.25
C THR A 501 14.46 -12.50 -11.47
N LEU A 502 13.39 -11.79 -11.86
CA LEU A 502 12.06 -12.36 -12.01
C LEU A 502 12.02 -13.34 -13.20
N ILE A 503 11.53 -14.55 -12.97
CA ILE A 503 11.37 -15.56 -14.03
C ILE A 503 10.28 -15.09 -15.00
N LYS A 504 10.64 -14.98 -16.29
CA LYS A 504 9.79 -14.54 -17.39
C LYS A 504 9.08 -15.71 -18.07
N GLU A 505 9.85 -16.74 -18.41
CA GLU A 505 9.32 -17.91 -19.10
C GLU A 505 9.55 -19.16 -18.28
N TYR A 506 8.53 -19.99 -18.18
CA TYR A 506 8.63 -21.30 -17.51
C TYR A 506 7.61 -22.29 -18.04
N ARG A 507 7.86 -23.56 -17.77
CA ARG A 507 6.93 -24.67 -18.06
C ARG A 507 6.75 -25.56 -16.83
N ILE A 508 5.55 -26.05 -16.64
CA ILE A 508 5.21 -27.06 -15.64
C ILE A 508 4.73 -28.30 -16.38
N GLU A 509 5.32 -29.46 -16.09
CA GLU A 509 4.95 -30.72 -16.69
C GLU A 509 4.50 -31.71 -15.62
N GLY A 510 3.30 -32.27 -15.79
CA GLY A 510 2.76 -33.35 -14.97
C GLY A 510 2.77 -34.69 -15.74
N TYR A 511 3.19 -35.75 -15.08
CA TYR A 511 3.32 -37.08 -15.69
C TYR A 511 2.38 -38.08 -14.99
N GLY A 512 1.45 -38.68 -15.74
CA GLY A 512 0.56 -39.73 -15.29
C GLY A 512 1.13 -41.16 -15.45
N GLU A 513 0.43 -42.18 -14.92
CA GLU A 513 0.88 -43.57 -14.89
C GLU A 513 1.14 -44.16 -16.29
N ASN A 514 0.39 -43.79 -17.29
CA ASN A 514 0.45 -44.37 -18.65
C ASN A 514 1.33 -43.56 -19.61
N GLY A 515 2.21 -42.68 -19.09
CA GLY A 515 3.02 -41.79 -19.91
C GLY A 515 2.21 -40.57 -20.41
N GLU A 516 1.00 -40.35 -19.89
CA GLU A 516 0.25 -39.11 -20.14
C GLU A 516 1.02 -37.93 -19.60
N MET A 517 1.17 -36.88 -20.42
CA MET A 517 1.84 -35.65 -20.05
C MET A 517 0.85 -34.48 -20.11
N LYS A 518 0.75 -33.71 -19.02
CA LYS A 518 0.01 -32.46 -18.96
C LYS A 518 1.00 -31.31 -18.84
N THR A 519 0.72 -30.17 -19.45
CA THR A 519 1.67 -29.06 -19.52
C THR A 519 0.99 -27.71 -19.35
N ILE A 520 1.61 -26.84 -18.56
CA ILE A 520 1.38 -25.40 -18.55
C ILE A 520 2.63 -24.73 -19.11
N SER A 521 2.49 -23.81 -20.05
CA SER A 521 3.57 -22.97 -20.57
C SER A 521 3.22 -21.51 -20.38
N VAL A 522 4.11 -20.77 -19.74
CA VAL A 522 4.00 -19.32 -19.53
C VAL A 522 5.19 -18.65 -20.21
N ASN A 523 4.94 -17.72 -21.12
CA ASN A 523 5.96 -17.12 -21.98
C ASN A 523 6.28 -15.65 -21.60
N ASP A 524 5.48 -15.03 -20.73
CA ASP A 524 5.66 -13.62 -20.37
C ASP A 524 5.10 -13.33 -18.96
N ASN A 525 5.69 -14.01 -17.95
CA ASN A 525 5.35 -13.76 -16.56
C ASN A 525 6.00 -12.47 -16.08
N HIS A 526 5.23 -11.66 -15.37
CA HIS A 526 5.70 -10.47 -14.69
C HIS A 526 5.23 -10.37 -13.23
N HIS A 527 4.69 -11.46 -12.70
CA HIS A 527 4.23 -11.57 -11.31
C HIS A 527 5.20 -12.37 -10.45
N ARG A 528 5.35 -11.94 -9.20
CA ARG A 528 6.08 -12.68 -8.16
C ARG A 528 5.31 -13.91 -7.70
N PHE A 529 4.04 -13.74 -7.41
CA PHE A 529 3.15 -14.76 -6.90
C PHE A 529 2.20 -15.24 -7.99
N VAL A 530 2.18 -16.56 -8.23
CA VAL A 530 1.36 -17.17 -9.28
C VAL A 530 0.64 -18.40 -8.73
N LEU A 531 -0.66 -18.47 -9.01
CA LEU A 531 -1.50 -19.64 -8.78
C LEU A 531 -2.01 -20.18 -10.10
N HIS A 532 -1.87 -21.49 -10.32
CA HIS A 532 -2.52 -22.19 -11.42
C HIS A 532 -3.56 -23.15 -10.88
N ASP A 533 -4.82 -22.98 -11.28
CA ASP A 533 -5.86 -23.97 -11.07
C ASP A 533 -5.69 -25.09 -12.12
N VAL A 534 -5.65 -26.33 -11.68
CA VAL A 534 -5.47 -27.51 -12.51
C VAL A 534 -6.41 -28.63 -12.06
N ASP A 535 -6.59 -29.63 -12.94
CA ASP A 535 -7.26 -30.88 -12.59
C ASP A 535 -6.41 -32.01 -13.16
N TRP A 536 -5.33 -32.35 -12.43
CA TRP A 536 -4.32 -33.30 -12.85
C TRP A 536 -4.27 -34.51 -11.90
N ARG A 537 -4.28 -35.71 -12.47
CA ARG A 537 -3.97 -36.93 -11.74
C ARG A 537 -2.63 -37.46 -12.23
N ILE A 538 -1.59 -37.32 -11.41
CA ILE A 538 -0.19 -37.50 -11.81
C ILE A 538 0.64 -38.19 -10.73
N ASN A 539 1.78 -38.78 -11.13
CA ASN A 539 2.78 -39.42 -10.27
C ASN A 539 3.99 -38.49 -10.06
N LYS A 540 4.21 -37.57 -10.99
CA LYS A 540 5.36 -36.67 -10.98
C LYS A 540 4.96 -35.32 -11.54
N ILE A 541 5.53 -34.25 -10.98
CA ILE A 541 5.42 -32.87 -11.51
C ILE A 541 6.80 -32.23 -11.54
N LYS A 542 7.04 -31.43 -12.58
CA LYS A 542 8.31 -30.78 -12.84
C LYS A 542 8.11 -29.31 -13.17
N PHE A 543 8.83 -28.46 -12.49
CA PHE A 543 8.98 -27.04 -12.82
C PHE A 543 10.26 -26.85 -13.64
N ILE A 544 10.15 -26.15 -14.76
CA ILE A 544 11.22 -25.94 -15.75
C ILE A 544 11.28 -24.44 -16.03
N PRO A 545 12.21 -23.69 -15.43
CA PRO A 545 12.43 -22.28 -15.81
C PRO A 545 13.11 -22.23 -17.18
N ILE A 546 12.80 -21.19 -17.97
CA ILE A 546 13.29 -21.03 -19.35
C ILE A 546 14.06 -19.73 -19.52
N SER A 547 13.51 -18.61 -19.04
CA SER A 547 14.17 -17.29 -19.09
C SER A 547 13.76 -16.40 -17.92
N THR A 548 14.54 -15.34 -17.69
CA THR A 548 14.28 -14.27 -16.72
C THR A 548 14.12 -12.94 -17.46
N HIS A 549 13.85 -11.86 -16.72
CA HIS A 549 13.87 -10.50 -17.27
C HIS A 549 15.28 -9.90 -17.41
N GLY A 550 16.36 -10.67 -17.18
CA GLY A 550 17.73 -10.20 -17.41
C GLY A 550 18.83 -10.85 -16.55
N ASP A 551 18.50 -11.69 -15.57
CA ASP A 551 19.47 -12.48 -14.80
C ASP A 551 19.80 -13.79 -15.56
N GLU A 552 21.02 -14.27 -15.42
CA GLU A 552 21.45 -15.58 -15.97
C GLU A 552 20.99 -16.76 -15.10
N LYS A 553 20.60 -16.50 -13.85
CA LYS A 553 20.15 -17.52 -12.90
C LYS A 553 18.67 -17.44 -12.62
N PHE A 554 18.06 -18.61 -12.50
CA PHE A 554 16.68 -18.75 -12.10
C PHE A 554 16.56 -18.73 -10.57
N ARG A 555 15.57 -17.98 -10.05
CA ARG A 555 15.39 -17.75 -8.63
C ARG A 555 13.96 -18.08 -8.22
N LEU A 556 13.78 -19.06 -7.34
CA LEU A 556 12.48 -19.58 -6.93
C LEU A 556 12.43 -19.76 -5.41
N PHE A 557 11.50 -19.07 -4.75
CA PHE A 557 11.25 -19.25 -3.32
C PHE A 557 10.32 -20.42 -3.03
N ASN A 558 9.30 -20.59 -3.88
CA ASN A 558 8.27 -21.58 -3.61
C ASN A 558 7.77 -22.27 -4.89
N PHE A 559 7.61 -23.60 -4.78
CA PHE A 559 6.87 -24.41 -5.72
C PHE A 559 6.08 -25.44 -4.90
N GLU A 560 4.77 -25.33 -4.90
CA GLU A 560 3.87 -26.20 -4.15
C GLU A 560 2.74 -26.72 -4.99
N VAL A 561 2.20 -27.86 -4.56
CA VAL A 561 1.04 -28.52 -5.16
C VAL A 561 -0.01 -28.82 -4.08
N MET A 562 -1.27 -28.62 -4.43
CA MET A 562 -2.43 -28.79 -3.55
C MET A 562 -3.55 -29.54 -4.27
#